data_4620dcd88472c58345b0e0989f5c36d0
#
_entry.id   4620dcd88472c58345b0e0989f5c36d0
#
_cell.length_a   1.000
_cell.length_b   1.000
_cell.length_c   1.000
_cell.angle_alpha   90.00
_cell.angle_beta   90.00
_cell.angle_gamma   90.00
#
_symmetry.space_group_name_H-M   'P 1'
#
loop_
_entity.id
_entity.type
_entity.pdbx_description
1 polymer ?
#
loop_
_entity_poly.entity_id
_entity_poly.type
_entity_poly.pdbx_seq_one_letter_code
_entity_poly.pdbx_strand_id
1 'polypeptide(L)'
;MSPAKLESPILDAPLPDSAIESASYSDVVASGQVVESPPLEEEVVSWYQRPWVWMTNGWTNHAEFGLDGSSGNSDTLALQTGLEMKRKTDRYTLALDFDYRQASANDVTTEENGRFNLDYDRLIKESKWSLFGKFGMEFDEFKSFDLRLNLNGGIGYYWIRNDKTNFVTRVGAGASKEIGSPDDSWIPEAVFGVEADHQLTSRQKLKGKLDFFPAFDDFSDFRLVTDLAWETLLSDSDNFSLRLSVTDRYDSTPQGALKNDFYYSALLLYKF
;
A
#
# COMPACT_ATOMS: atom_id res chain seq x y z
N MET A 1 22.77 29.75 59.74
CA MET A 1 23.54 29.60 58.47
C MET A 1 22.56 29.52 57.34
N SER A 2 22.40 30.63 56.64
CA SER A 2 21.44 30.79 55.51
C SER A 2 22.12 30.46 54.18
N PRO A 3 21.50 29.78 53.24
CA PRO A 3 22.12 29.51 51.94
C PRO A 3 21.92 30.69 51.01
N ALA A 4 22.99 31.04 50.32
CA ALA A 4 23.13 32.16 49.38
C ALA A 4 22.25 31.99 48.14
N LYS A 5 21.61 33.09 47.76
CA LYS A 5 20.87 33.32 46.53
C LYS A 5 21.84 33.57 45.37
N LEU A 6 21.86 32.73 44.36
CA LEU A 6 22.54 33.00 43.09
C LEU A 6 21.64 33.87 42.22
N GLU A 7 22.03 35.11 42.02
CA GLU A 7 21.45 36.01 41.01
C GLU A 7 22.12 35.73 39.66
N SER A 8 21.29 35.48 38.64
CA SER A 8 21.72 35.46 37.24
C SER A 8 21.69 36.88 36.65
N PRO A 9 22.70 37.30 35.87
CA PRO A 9 22.71 38.63 35.25
C PRO A 9 21.74 38.69 34.06
N ILE A 10 20.84 39.67 34.14
CA ILE A 10 19.98 40.09 33.04
C ILE A 10 20.87 40.91 32.08
N LEU A 11 21.06 40.40 30.87
CA LEU A 11 21.65 41.15 29.75
C LEU A 11 20.51 41.90 29.04
N ASP A 12 20.31 43.18 29.44
CA ASP A 12 19.56 44.17 28.66
C ASP A 12 20.45 44.64 27.50
N ALA A 13 20.18 44.13 26.27
CA ALA A 13 20.66 44.77 25.05
C ALA A 13 19.43 45.27 24.28
N PRO A 14 19.34 46.55 23.94
CA PRO A 14 18.23 47.07 23.13
C PRO A 14 18.38 46.56 21.68
N LEU A 15 17.31 46.00 21.16
CA LEU A 15 17.19 45.68 19.75
C LEU A 15 17.16 46.97 18.92
N PRO A 16 17.81 47.01 17.75
CA PRO A 16 17.72 48.19 16.88
C PRO A 16 16.30 48.31 16.31
N ASP A 17 15.72 49.49 16.48
CA ASP A 17 14.50 49.93 15.82
C ASP A 17 14.73 49.91 14.30
N SER A 18 14.36 48.84 13.63
CA SER A 18 14.08 48.87 12.20
C SER A 18 12.67 49.39 12.01
N ALA A 19 12.59 50.68 11.66
CA ALA A 19 11.36 51.34 11.24
C ALA A 19 10.74 50.51 10.06
N ILE A 20 9.76 49.70 10.36
CA ILE A 20 8.83 49.19 9.34
C ILE A 20 7.88 50.39 9.10
N GLU A 21 8.18 51.13 8.04
CA GLU A 21 7.27 52.11 7.47
C GLU A 21 6.03 51.36 7.00
N SER A 22 4.97 51.39 7.79
CA SER A 22 3.67 50.85 7.41
C SER A 22 3.04 51.77 6.37
N ALA A 23 3.34 51.52 5.08
CA ALA A 23 2.54 52.10 4.00
C ALA A 23 1.11 51.57 4.14
N SER A 24 0.18 52.49 4.35
CA SER A 24 -1.23 52.14 4.53
C SER A 24 -1.79 51.60 3.20
N TYR A 25 -2.65 50.60 3.28
CA TYR A 25 -3.31 49.96 2.12
C TYR A 25 -4.04 50.97 1.20
N SER A 26 -4.36 52.18 1.72
CA SER A 26 -4.97 53.27 0.99
C SER A 26 -4.04 53.94 -0.03
N ASP A 27 -2.70 53.91 0.18
CA ASP A 27 -1.75 54.61 -0.68
C ASP A 27 -1.42 53.80 -1.96
N VAL A 28 -1.62 52.48 -1.92
CA VAL A 28 -1.37 51.58 -3.06
C VAL A 28 -2.49 51.65 -4.11
N VAL A 29 -3.72 51.97 -3.68
CA VAL A 29 -4.88 52.08 -4.59
C VAL A 29 -4.89 53.42 -5.36
N ALA A 30 -4.23 54.47 -4.83
CA ALA A 30 -4.22 55.77 -5.47
C ALA A 30 -3.18 55.91 -6.61
N SER A 31 -2.19 55.04 -6.71
CA SER A 31 -1.13 55.14 -7.70
C SER A 31 -1.40 54.38 -9.04
N GLY A 32 -2.44 53.57 -9.13
CA GLY A 32 -2.80 52.83 -10.36
C GLY A 32 -1.69 51.88 -10.88
N GLN A 33 -0.66 51.64 -10.05
CA GLN A 33 0.35 50.62 -10.42
C GLN A 33 -0.16 49.23 -10.05
N VAL A 34 -0.52 48.46 -11.05
CA VAL A 34 -0.69 47.02 -10.91
C VAL A 34 0.70 46.48 -10.60
N VAL A 35 0.94 46.11 -9.36
CA VAL A 35 2.09 45.32 -8.98
C VAL A 35 1.81 43.94 -9.53
N GLU A 36 2.30 43.68 -10.75
CA GLU A 36 2.37 42.28 -11.26
C GLU A 36 3.21 41.49 -10.25
N SER A 37 2.58 40.55 -9.55
CA SER A 37 3.31 39.54 -8.80
C SER A 37 4.30 38.88 -9.77
N PRO A 38 5.59 38.72 -9.37
CA PRO A 38 6.55 38.05 -10.23
C PRO A 38 5.96 36.69 -10.61
N PRO A 39 6.09 36.25 -11.87
CA PRO A 39 5.62 34.95 -12.29
C PRO A 39 6.26 33.92 -11.34
N LEU A 40 5.43 33.04 -10.77
CA LEU A 40 5.93 31.90 -10.00
C LEU A 40 6.93 31.19 -10.91
N GLU A 41 8.22 31.22 -10.56
CA GLU A 41 9.23 30.44 -11.25
C GLU A 41 8.79 28.97 -11.11
N GLU A 42 8.28 28.38 -12.19
CA GLU A 42 8.09 26.95 -12.26
C GLU A 42 9.46 26.33 -12.04
N GLU A 43 9.66 25.65 -10.91
CA GLU A 43 10.88 24.87 -10.65
C GLU A 43 11.06 23.88 -11.82
N VAL A 44 11.99 24.19 -12.72
CA VAL A 44 12.31 23.35 -13.86
C VAL A 44 12.99 22.09 -13.34
N VAL A 45 12.20 21.06 -13.05
CA VAL A 45 12.69 19.76 -12.63
C VAL A 45 13.57 19.18 -13.74
N SER A 46 14.86 19.01 -13.45
CA SER A 46 15.84 18.44 -14.37
C SER A 46 15.43 17.03 -14.80
N TRP A 47 15.76 16.63 -16.04
CA TRP A 47 15.33 15.34 -16.62
C TRP A 47 15.75 14.13 -15.77
N TYR A 48 16.88 14.20 -15.05
CA TYR A 48 17.37 13.13 -14.14
C TYR A 48 16.63 13.12 -12.78
N GLN A 49 15.97 14.22 -12.41
CA GLN A 49 15.15 14.32 -11.20
C GLN A 49 13.71 13.87 -11.44
N ARG A 50 13.25 13.87 -12.71
CA ARG A 50 11.87 13.50 -13.07
C ARG A 50 11.45 12.11 -12.58
N PRO A 51 12.28 11.05 -12.68
CA PRO A 51 11.91 9.75 -12.12
C PRO A 51 11.74 9.80 -10.61
N TRP A 52 12.64 10.52 -9.91
CA TRP A 52 12.56 10.67 -8.46
C TRP A 52 11.33 11.48 -8.02
N VAL A 53 11.08 12.62 -8.65
CA VAL A 53 9.88 13.45 -8.41
C VAL A 53 8.61 12.65 -8.73
N TRP A 54 8.63 11.82 -9.80
CA TRP A 54 7.51 10.95 -10.11
C TRP A 54 7.30 9.87 -9.02
N MET A 55 8.37 9.29 -8.47
CA MET A 55 8.30 8.28 -7.40
C MET A 55 7.83 8.86 -6.05
N THR A 56 8.07 10.15 -5.81
CA THR A 56 7.71 10.77 -4.52
C THR A 56 6.41 11.56 -4.58
N ASN A 57 6.06 12.16 -5.73
CA ASN A 57 4.87 13.00 -5.85
C ASN A 57 3.61 12.19 -6.20
N GLY A 58 2.59 12.30 -5.37
CA GLY A 58 1.29 11.67 -5.56
C GLY A 58 1.26 10.19 -5.22
N TRP A 59 2.28 9.69 -4.54
CA TRP A 59 2.30 8.37 -3.94
C TRP A 59 1.92 8.45 -2.46
N THR A 60 1.25 7.42 -1.99
CA THR A 60 1.06 7.13 -0.57
C THR A 60 1.89 5.90 -0.26
N ASN A 61 2.91 6.07 0.56
CA ASN A 61 3.87 5.01 0.87
C ASN A 61 3.73 4.61 2.33
N HIS A 62 3.76 3.31 2.59
CA HIS A 62 3.76 2.74 3.93
C HIS A 62 4.88 1.71 4.06
N ALA A 63 5.71 1.84 5.08
CA ALA A 63 6.55 0.77 5.56
C ALA A 63 5.80 0.01 6.64
N GLU A 64 5.85 -1.31 6.60
CA GLU A 64 5.14 -2.20 7.50
C GLU A 64 6.12 -3.03 8.31
N PHE A 65 5.85 -3.14 9.60
CA PHE A 65 6.61 -3.97 10.51
C PHE A 65 5.70 -4.52 11.61
N GLY A 66 5.78 -5.79 11.90
CA GLY A 66 4.95 -6.35 12.95
C GLY A 66 5.12 -7.82 13.22
N LEU A 67 4.23 -8.30 14.07
CA LEU A 67 4.08 -9.70 14.42
C LEU A 67 3.09 -10.35 13.47
N ASP A 68 3.42 -11.53 13.04
CA ASP A 68 2.67 -12.35 12.10
C ASP A 68 2.45 -13.74 12.67
N GLY A 69 1.36 -14.38 12.30
CA GLY A 69 1.08 -15.77 12.63
C GLY A 69 0.50 -16.50 11.43
N SER A 70 0.83 -17.77 11.30
CA SER A 70 0.29 -18.64 10.25
C SER A 70 -0.22 -19.96 10.81
N SER A 71 -1.18 -20.56 10.12
CA SER A 71 -1.67 -21.90 10.35
C SER A 71 -2.00 -22.57 9.00
N GLY A 72 -1.66 -23.85 8.85
CA GLY A 72 -1.85 -24.59 7.61
C GLY A 72 -0.59 -25.33 7.20
N ASN A 73 0.10 -24.86 6.16
CA ASN A 73 1.38 -25.44 5.73
C ASN A 73 2.52 -25.09 6.71
N SER A 74 2.38 -24.03 7.49
CA SER A 74 3.31 -23.63 8.53
C SER A 74 2.54 -23.07 9.73
N ASP A 75 2.86 -23.56 10.93
CA ASP A 75 2.31 -23.07 12.20
C ASP A 75 3.41 -22.31 12.95
N THR A 76 3.39 -20.97 12.91
CA THR A 76 4.45 -20.13 13.46
C THR A 76 3.94 -18.83 14.06
N LEU A 77 4.82 -18.19 14.83
CA LEU A 77 4.74 -16.77 15.15
C LEU A 77 6.02 -16.12 14.64
N ALA A 78 5.88 -15.15 13.76
CA ALA A 78 6.98 -14.60 12.99
C ALA A 78 7.01 -13.07 13.00
N LEU A 79 8.13 -12.53 12.55
CA LEU A 79 8.27 -11.13 12.17
C LEU A 79 7.90 -10.97 10.69
N GLN A 80 7.15 -9.93 10.38
CA GLN A 80 6.82 -9.52 9.03
C GLN A 80 7.37 -8.13 8.75
N THR A 81 7.86 -7.93 7.52
CA THR A 81 8.20 -6.61 6.99
C THR A 81 7.55 -6.42 5.63
N GLY A 82 7.17 -5.19 5.31
CA GLY A 82 6.54 -4.90 4.02
C GLY A 82 6.71 -3.44 3.59
N LEU A 83 6.42 -3.20 2.32
CA LEU A 83 6.39 -1.90 1.69
C LEU A 83 5.19 -1.82 0.76
N GLU A 84 4.25 -0.94 1.06
CA GLU A 84 3.12 -0.62 0.19
C GLU A 84 3.33 0.77 -0.41
N MET A 85 3.28 0.87 -1.74
CA MET A 85 3.34 2.12 -2.48
C MET A 85 2.10 2.22 -3.36
N LYS A 86 1.30 3.26 -3.18
CA LYS A 86 0.05 3.43 -3.93
C LYS A 86 -0.03 4.83 -4.54
N ARG A 87 -0.26 4.89 -5.84
CA ARG A 87 -0.56 6.13 -6.57
C ARG A 87 -1.98 6.09 -7.09
N LYS A 88 -2.81 6.99 -6.59
CA LYS A 88 -4.21 7.11 -7.02
C LYS A 88 -4.41 8.46 -7.70
N THR A 89 -4.91 8.43 -8.92
CA THR A 89 -5.32 9.60 -9.70
C THR A 89 -6.79 9.48 -10.08
N ASP A 90 -7.33 10.50 -10.73
CA ASP A 90 -8.71 10.46 -11.25
C ASP A 90 -8.91 9.39 -12.33
N ARG A 91 -7.81 8.99 -13.01
CA ARG A 91 -7.85 8.09 -14.17
C ARG A 91 -7.34 6.69 -13.87
N TYR A 92 -6.40 6.52 -12.94
CA TYR A 92 -5.82 5.21 -12.65
C TYR A 92 -5.39 5.09 -11.19
N THR A 93 -5.28 3.85 -10.76
CA THR A 93 -4.59 3.45 -9.53
C THR A 93 -3.46 2.51 -9.91
N LEU A 94 -2.27 2.76 -9.36
CA LEU A 94 -1.11 1.88 -9.45
C LEU A 94 -0.72 1.55 -8.01
N ALA A 95 -0.62 0.27 -7.69
CA ALA A 95 -0.17 -0.21 -6.39
C ALA A 95 1.01 -1.16 -6.57
N LEU A 96 1.99 -1.01 -5.72
CA LEU A 96 3.15 -1.88 -5.57
C LEU A 96 3.15 -2.32 -4.12
N ASP A 97 3.27 -3.62 -3.91
CA ASP A 97 3.20 -4.24 -2.61
C ASP A 97 4.30 -5.27 -2.49
N PHE A 98 5.08 -5.20 -1.44
CA PHE A 98 6.16 -6.14 -1.13
C PHE A 98 6.02 -6.59 0.31
N ASP A 99 5.97 -7.90 0.53
CA ASP A 99 5.93 -8.55 1.82
C ASP A 99 7.04 -9.58 1.95
N TYR A 100 7.67 -9.64 3.11
CA TYR A 100 8.59 -10.71 3.48
C TYR A 100 8.30 -11.17 4.90
N ARG A 101 8.27 -12.49 5.08
CA ARG A 101 8.03 -13.16 6.37
C ARG A 101 9.10 -14.19 6.62
N GLN A 102 9.59 -14.22 7.85
CA GLN A 102 10.51 -15.24 8.31
C GLN A 102 10.21 -15.60 9.75
N ALA A 103 10.13 -16.90 10.02
CA ALA A 103 10.03 -17.43 11.37
C ALA A 103 11.03 -18.56 11.59
N SER A 104 11.42 -18.73 12.85
CA SER A 104 12.27 -19.83 13.29
C SER A 104 11.76 -20.36 14.61
N ALA A 105 11.81 -21.67 14.78
CA ALA A 105 11.53 -22.35 16.04
C ALA A 105 12.69 -23.29 16.35
N ASN A 106 13.30 -23.14 17.56
CA ASN A 106 14.46 -23.96 17.99
C ASN A 106 15.63 -23.94 16.97
N ASP A 107 16.02 -22.75 16.49
CA ASP A 107 17.06 -22.51 15.48
C ASP A 107 16.82 -23.18 14.11
N VAL A 108 15.61 -23.66 13.87
CA VAL A 108 15.16 -24.17 12.57
C VAL A 108 14.23 -23.17 11.95
N THR A 109 14.48 -22.74 10.71
CA THR A 109 13.55 -21.92 9.94
C THR A 109 12.28 -22.73 9.71
N THR A 110 11.14 -22.17 10.11
CA THR A 110 9.83 -22.81 10.00
C THR A 110 8.92 -22.12 8.99
N GLU A 111 9.26 -20.89 8.62
CA GLU A 111 8.61 -20.12 7.57
C GLU A 111 9.61 -19.18 6.93
N GLU A 112 9.63 -19.13 5.61
CA GLU A 112 10.38 -18.15 4.82
C GLU A 112 9.68 -17.96 3.50
N ASN A 113 9.01 -16.83 3.34
CA ASN A 113 8.30 -16.50 2.10
C ASN A 113 8.35 -14.99 1.82
N GLY A 114 8.15 -14.65 0.56
CA GLY A 114 8.04 -13.26 0.15
C GLY A 114 7.19 -13.13 -1.08
N ARG A 115 6.60 -11.95 -1.23
CA ARG A 115 5.68 -11.62 -2.32
C ARG A 115 5.96 -10.23 -2.84
N PHE A 116 5.76 -10.11 -4.12
CA PHE A 116 5.72 -8.83 -4.80
C PHE A 116 4.49 -8.79 -5.67
N ASN A 117 3.67 -7.76 -5.53
CA ASN A 117 2.48 -7.53 -6.35
C ASN A 117 2.56 -6.16 -7.01
N LEU A 118 2.12 -6.10 -8.27
CA LEU A 118 1.93 -4.87 -9.02
C LEU A 118 0.51 -4.90 -9.59
N ASP A 119 -0.33 -4.00 -9.11
CA ASP A 119 -1.72 -3.87 -9.52
C ASP A 119 -1.92 -2.52 -10.23
N TYR A 120 -2.38 -2.57 -11.47
CA TYR A 120 -2.74 -1.41 -12.27
C TYR A 120 -4.22 -1.45 -12.64
N ASP A 121 -4.95 -0.39 -12.33
CA ASP A 121 -6.37 -0.25 -12.65
C ASP A 121 -6.62 1.12 -13.28
N ARG A 122 -7.16 1.15 -14.49
CA ARG A 122 -7.41 2.38 -15.26
C ARG A 122 -8.87 2.50 -15.63
N LEU A 123 -9.50 3.61 -15.23
CA LEU A 123 -10.86 3.94 -15.62
C LEU A 123 -10.97 4.19 -17.13
N ILE A 124 -12.05 3.67 -17.71
CA ILE A 124 -12.40 3.90 -19.09
C ILE A 124 -13.21 5.21 -19.15
N LYS A 125 -12.55 6.31 -19.53
CA LYS A 125 -13.14 7.66 -19.56
C LYS A 125 -13.71 8.01 -18.16
N GLU A 126 -14.86 8.68 -18.13
CA GLU A 126 -15.61 9.06 -16.91
C GLU A 126 -16.66 8.01 -16.52
N SER A 127 -16.43 6.74 -16.86
CA SER A 127 -17.37 5.66 -16.58
C SER A 127 -17.02 4.91 -15.29
N LYS A 128 -17.91 4.02 -14.88
CA LYS A 128 -17.66 3.07 -13.79
C LYS A 128 -16.85 1.85 -14.21
N TRP A 129 -16.54 1.73 -15.50
CA TRP A 129 -15.75 0.64 -16.04
C TRP A 129 -14.27 0.94 -15.96
N SER A 130 -13.46 -0.07 -15.67
CA SER A 130 -12.00 0.00 -15.71
C SER A 130 -11.39 -1.17 -16.47
N LEU A 131 -10.13 -0.99 -16.88
CA LEU A 131 -9.23 -2.05 -17.32
C LEU A 131 -8.23 -2.27 -16.21
N PHE A 132 -8.01 -3.52 -15.82
CA PHE A 132 -7.00 -3.86 -14.83
C PHE A 132 -5.93 -4.80 -15.39
N GLY A 133 -4.74 -4.72 -14.81
CA GLY A 133 -3.65 -5.66 -14.98
C GLY A 133 -3.01 -5.93 -13.62
N LYS A 134 -2.75 -7.19 -13.32
CA LYS A 134 -2.10 -7.64 -12.08
C LYS A 134 -0.90 -8.51 -12.43
N PHE A 135 0.21 -8.27 -11.78
CA PHE A 135 1.38 -9.11 -11.80
C PHE A 135 1.76 -9.48 -10.37
N GLY A 136 2.02 -10.74 -10.12
CA GLY A 136 2.42 -11.25 -8.81
C GLY A 136 3.62 -12.18 -8.93
N MET A 137 4.52 -12.09 -7.97
CA MET A 137 5.61 -13.02 -7.71
C MET A 137 5.52 -13.50 -6.27
N GLU A 138 5.67 -14.79 -6.03
CA GLU A 138 5.69 -15.41 -4.71
C GLU A 138 6.81 -16.43 -4.67
N PHE A 139 7.68 -16.36 -3.66
CA PHE A 139 8.56 -17.47 -3.30
C PHE A 139 8.18 -17.98 -1.91
N ASP A 140 8.36 -19.27 -1.67
CA ASP A 140 8.07 -19.91 -0.40
C ASP A 140 8.88 -21.19 -0.27
N GLU A 141 9.84 -21.21 0.67
CA GLU A 141 10.74 -22.34 0.93
C GLU A 141 10.02 -23.63 1.38
N PHE A 142 8.77 -23.51 1.82
CA PHE A 142 7.97 -24.61 2.38
C PHE A 142 6.89 -25.12 1.43
N LYS A 143 6.85 -24.59 0.20
CA LYS A 143 5.96 -25.07 -0.87
C LYS A 143 6.71 -25.91 -1.89
N SER A 144 5.95 -26.55 -2.79
CA SER A 144 6.48 -27.42 -3.85
C SER A 144 7.05 -26.65 -5.05
N PHE A 145 7.19 -25.34 -4.99
CA PHE A 145 7.74 -24.48 -6.02
C PHE A 145 8.77 -23.50 -5.45
N ASP A 146 9.77 -23.13 -6.24
CA ASP A 146 10.74 -22.10 -5.86
C ASP A 146 10.19 -20.70 -6.09
N LEU A 147 9.41 -20.53 -7.16
CA LEU A 147 8.83 -19.24 -7.55
C LEU A 147 7.50 -19.44 -8.27
N ARG A 148 6.45 -18.76 -7.81
CA ARG A 148 5.17 -18.67 -8.51
C ARG A 148 5.04 -17.29 -9.15
N LEU A 149 4.72 -17.28 -10.45
CA LEU A 149 4.40 -16.09 -11.22
C LEU A 149 2.90 -16.06 -11.54
N ASN A 150 2.29 -14.89 -11.47
CA ASN A 150 0.90 -14.68 -11.85
C ASN A 150 0.81 -13.45 -12.75
N LEU A 151 0.12 -13.56 -13.87
CA LEU A 151 -0.13 -12.45 -14.78
C LEU A 151 -1.61 -12.47 -15.19
N ASN A 152 -2.36 -11.46 -14.79
CA ASN A 152 -3.80 -11.41 -14.98
C ASN A 152 -4.23 -10.04 -15.52
N GLY A 153 -5.31 -10.01 -16.29
CA GLY A 153 -5.89 -8.77 -16.80
C GLY A 153 -7.35 -8.93 -17.17
N GLY A 154 -8.07 -7.83 -17.22
CA GLY A 154 -9.48 -7.87 -17.53
C GLY A 154 -10.18 -6.53 -17.33
N ILE A 155 -11.49 -6.62 -17.09
CA ILE A 155 -12.35 -5.47 -16.86
C ILE A 155 -12.86 -5.44 -15.42
N GLY A 156 -12.98 -4.22 -14.87
CA GLY A 156 -13.57 -3.96 -13.58
C GLY A 156 -14.80 -3.09 -13.70
N TYR A 157 -15.69 -3.19 -12.71
CA TYR A 157 -16.86 -2.32 -12.58
C TYR A 157 -16.97 -1.79 -11.16
N TYR A 158 -16.87 -0.45 -11.02
CA TYR A 158 -17.02 0.26 -9.76
C TYR A 158 -18.49 0.49 -9.45
N TRP A 159 -19.03 -0.28 -8.51
CA TRP A 159 -20.37 -0.07 -7.99
C TRP A 159 -20.46 1.22 -7.19
N ILE A 160 -19.45 1.41 -6.32
CA ILE A 160 -19.29 2.61 -5.49
C ILE A 160 -17.83 3.08 -5.63
N ARG A 161 -17.64 4.37 -5.88
CA ARG A 161 -16.35 5.01 -5.95
C ARG A 161 -16.46 6.44 -5.46
N ASN A 162 -16.20 6.64 -4.17
CA ASN A 162 -16.16 7.95 -3.54
C ASN A 162 -15.05 7.99 -2.47
N ASP A 163 -14.95 9.11 -1.74
CA ASP A 163 -13.87 9.31 -0.75
C ASP A 163 -13.98 8.38 0.47
N LYS A 164 -15.17 7.88 0.77
CA LYS A 164 -15.41 7.01 1.93
C LYS A 164 -15.48 5.54 1.56
N THR A 165 -15.96 5.21 0.38
CA THR A 165 -16.24 3.83 -0.01
C THR A 165 -15.78 3.58 -1.43
N ASN A 166 -15.04 2.50 -1.60
CA ASN A 166 -14.67 1.97 -2.90
C ASN A 166 -15.16 0.52 -2.94
N PHE A 167 -15.99 0.18 -3.93
CA PHE A 167 -16.47 -1.19 -4.13
C PHE A 167 -16.39 -1.51 -5.63
N VAL A 168 -15.57 -2.51 -5.97
CA VAL A 168 -15.30 -2.91 -7.35
C VAL A 168 -15.38 -4.43 -7.48
N THR A 169 -15.95 -4.88 -8.59
CA THR A 169 -15.88 -6.26 -9.03
C THR A 169 -15.06 -6.34 -10.30
N ARG A 170 -14.30 -7.43 -10.47
CA ARG A 170 -13.40 -7.65 -11.61
C ARG A 170 -13.66 -9.02 -12.24
N VAL A 171 -13.55 -9.09 -13.55
CA VAL A 171 -13.56 -10.34 -14.32
C VAL A 171 -12.50 -10.26 -15.40
N GLY A 172 -11.78 -11.35 -15.59
CA GLY A 172 -10.69 -11.38 -16.54
C GLY A 172 -10.13 -12.77 -16.76
N ALA A 173 -8.94 -12.78 -17.34
CA ALA A 173 -8.19 -13.99 -17.61
C ALA A 173 -6.70 -13.72 -17.38
N GLY A 174 -5.94 -14.78 -17.22
CA GLY A 174 -4.51 -14.73 -17.05
C GLY A 174 -3.89 -16.09 -17.10
N ALA A 175 -2.71 -16.18 -16.54
CA ALA A 175 -2.02 -17.45 -16.36
C ALA A 175 -1.12 -17.38 -15.12
N SER A 176 -0.92 -18.53 -14.49
CA SER A 176 0.07 -18.72 -13.44
C SER A 176 1.11 -19.76 -13.87
N LYS A 177 2.28 -19.67 -13.26
CA LYS A 177 3.37 -20.64 -13.48
C LYS A 177 4.11 -20.85 -12.17
N GLU A 178 4.36 -22.12 -11.84
CA GLU A 178 5.17 -22.54 -10.70
C GLU A 178 6.50 -23.07 -11.19
N ILE A 179 7.54 -22.29 -11.01
CA ILE A 179 8.91 -22.66 -11.36
C ILE A 179 9.49 -23.52 -10.24
N GLY A 180 10.14 -24.62 -10.58
CA GLY A 180 10.69 -25.60 -9.61
C GLY A 180 9.67 -26.62 -9.10
N SER A 181 8.38 -26.50 -9.48
CA SER A 181 7.38 -27.51 -9.16
C SER A 181 7.45 -28.72 -10.10
N PRO A 182 6.82 -29.87 -9.76
CA PRO A 182 6.72 -31.02 -10.64
C PRO A 182 6.05 -30.72 -11.98
N ASP A 183 5.12 -29.76 -12.03
CA ASP A 183 4.52 -29.22 -13.25
C ASP A 183 4.87 -27.73 -13.37
N ASP A 184 5.86 -27.44 -14.21
CA ASP A 184 6.40 -26.08 -14.45
C ASP A 184 5.77 -25.47 -15.74
N SER A 185 4.56 -25.83 -16.09
CA SER A 185 3.84 -25.28 -17.22
C SER A 185 3.06 -24.00 -16.86
N TRP A 186 2.73 -23.19 -17.89
CA TRP A 186 1.78 -22.09 -17.70
C TRP A 186 0.36 -22.66 -17.65
N ILE A 187 -0.36 -22.34 -16.57
CA ILE A 187 -1.75 -22.73 -16.35
C ILE A 187 -2.63 -21.50 -16.66
N PRO A 188 -3.37 -21.51 -17.79
CA PRO A 188 -4.33 -20.46 -18.08
C PRO A 188 -5.49 -20.50 -17.08
N GLU A 189 -5.89 -19.33 -16.55
CA GLU A 189 -6.93 -19.23 -15.52
C GLU A 189 -7.90 -18.08 -15.80
N ALA A 190 -9.15 -18.22 -15.36
CA ALA A 190 -10.07 -17.11 -15.26
C ALA A 190 -9.79 -16.33 -13.96
N VAL A 191 -10.24 -15.09 -13.89
CA VAL A 191 -10.12 -14.22 -12.70
C VAL A 191 -11.46 -13.63 -12.37
N PHE A 192 -11.90 -13.84 -11.12
CA PHE A 192 -13.06 -13.17 -10.55
C PHE A 192 -12.63 -12.50 -9.25
N GLY A 193 -12.74 -11.17 -9.18
CA GLY A 193 -12.29 -10.40 -8.04
C GLY A 193 -13.39 -9.52 -7.46
N VAL A 194 -13.37 -9.36 -6.14
CA VAL A 194 -14.18 -8.40 -5.40
C VAL A 194 -13.26 -7.64 -4.45
N GLU A 195 -13.32 -6.32 -4.47
CA GLU A 195 -12.56 -5.48 -3.54
C GLU A 195 -13.47 -4.39 -2.97
N ALA A 196 -13.41 -4.22 -1.67
CA ALA A 196 -14.16 -3.22 -0.92
C ALA A 196 -13.28 -2.51 0.10
N ASP A 197 -13.27 -1.18 0.05
CA ASP A 197 -12.67 -0.32 1.05
C ASP A 197 -13.75 0.58 1.65
N HIS A 198 -13.78 0.72 2.97
CA HIS A 198 -14.72 1.61 3.63
C HIS A 198 -14.09 2.37 4.79
N GLN A 199 -14.21 3.71 4.76
CA GLN A 199 -13.80 4.57 5.86
C GLN A 199 -14.91 4.60 6.91
N LEU A 200 -14.71 3.86 8.02
CA LEU A 200 -15.68 3.78 9.12
C LEU A 200 -15.78 5.10 9.89
N THR A 201 -14.63 5.68 10.21
CA THR A 201 -14.48 6.97 10.88
C THR A 201 -13.34 7.74 10.24
N SER A 202 -13.06 8.98 10.66
CA SER A 202 -11.87 9.73 10.20
C SER A 202 -10.54 8.99 10.48
N ARG A 203 -10.52 8.05 11.43
CA ARG A 203 -9.31 7.34 11.88
C ARG A 203 -9.31 5.85 11.53
N GLN A 204 -10.45 5.26 11.14
CA GLN A 204 -10.60 3.82 10.98
C GLN A 204 -11.06 3.47 9.58
N LYS A 205 -10.41 2.49 8.97
CA LYS A 205 -10.71 1.98 7.65
C LYS A 205 -10.82 0.45 7.66
N LEU A 206 -11.79 -0.07 6.94
CA LEU A 206 -11.96 -1.49 6.67
C LEU A 206 -11.63 -1.76 5.21
N LYS A 207 -10.87 -2.83 4.96
CA LYS A 207 -10.52 -3.30 3.63
C LYS A 207 -10.91 -4.77 3.49
N GLY A 208 -11.40 -5.16 2.33
CA GLY A 208 -11.68 -6.55 2.00
C GLY A 208 -11.39 -6.83 0.54
N LYS A 209 -10.78 -7.97 0.26
CA LYS A 209 -10.46 -8.44 -1.09
C LYS A 209 -10.71 -9.93 -1.16
N LEU A 210 -11.28 -10.38 -2.28
CA LEU A 210 -11.45 -11.77 -2.61
C LEU A 210 -11.13 -11.94 -4.09
N ASP A 211 -10.15 -12.79 -4.40
CA ASP A 211 -9.79 -13.15 -5.76
C ASP A 211 -9.92 -14.66 -5.94
N PHE A 212 -10.68 -15.10 -6.96
CA PHE A 212 -10.91 -16.51 -7.33
C PHE A 212 -10.31 -16.77 -8.71
N PHE A 213 -9.43 -17.78 -8.80
CA PHE A 213 -8.64 -18.12 -9.97
C PHE A 213 -8.87 -19.59 -10.37
N PRO A 214 -9.95 -19.93 -11.07
CA PRO A 214 -10.13 -21.30 -11.61
C PRO A 214 -9.33 -21.50 -12.89
N ALA A 215 -8.71 -22.68 -13.04
CA ALA A 215 -8.07 -23.08 -14.28
C ALA A 215 -9.10 -23.28 -15.41
N PHE A 216 -8.76 -22.91 -16.64
CA PHE A 216 -9.72 -23.01 -17.76
C PHE A 216 -10.00 -24.44 -18.21
N ASP A 217 -9.06 -25.33 -18.03
CA ASP A 217 -9.19 -26.74 -18.39
C ASP A 217 -9.96 -27.57 -17.36
N ASP A 218 -9.90 -27.16 -16.08
CA ASP A 218 -10.65 -27.78 -14.99
C ASP A 218 -11.04 -26.74 -13.93
N PHE A 219 -12.27 -26.28 -13.93
CA PHE A 219 -12.79 -25.31 -12.95
C PHE A 219 -12.83 -25.86 -11.51
N SER A 220 -12.60 -27.15 -11.28
CA SER A 220 -12.41 -27.72 -9.95
C SER A 220 -10.99 -27.54 -9.42
N ASP A 221 -10.03 -27.22 -10.30
CA ASP A 221 -8.70 -26.76 -9.97
C ASP A 221 -8.72 -25.23 -9.88
N PHE A 222 -8.62 -24.73 -8.66
CA PHE A 222 -8.72 -23.29 -8.41
C PHE A 222 -7.95 -22.84 -7.17
N ARG A 223 -7.58 -21.58 -7.18
CA ARG A 223 -7.07 -20.85 -6.02
C ARG A 223 -8.06 -19.78 -5.60
N LEU A 224 -8.22 -19.60 -4.28
CA LEU A 224 -9.03 -18.55 -3.68
C LEU A 224 -8.17 -17.79 -2.68
N VAL A 225 -8.09 -16.48 -2.83
CA VAL A 225 -7.37 -15.59 -1.90
C VAL A 225 -8.36 -14.62 -1.30
N THR A 226 -8.43 -14.61 0.03
CA THR A 226 -9.29 -13.69 0.79
C THR A 226 -8.43 -12.87 1.74
N ASP A 227 -8.50 -11.55 1.63
CA ASP A 227 -7.82 -10.62 2.52
C ASP A 227 -8.85 -9.74 3.21
N LEU A 228 -8.77 -9.65 4.54
CA LEU A 228 -9.54 -8.73 5.36
C LEU A 228 -8.59 -7.93 6.25
N ALA A 229 -8.77 -6.62 6.31
CA ALA A 229 -7.95 -5.77 7.17
C ALA A 229 -8.78 -4.64 7.78
N TRP A 230 -8.48 -4.37 9.05
CA TRP A 230 -8.92 -3.18 9.77
C TRP A 230 -7.70 -2.33 10.11
N GLU A 231 -7.74 -1.06 9.73
CA GLU A 231 -6.68 -0.10 9.98
C GLU A 231 -7.19 1.01 10.89
N THR A 232 -6.35 1.45 11.83
CA THR A 232 -6.64 2.60 12.69
C THR A 232 -5.43 3.49 12.87
N LEU A 233 -5.60 4.80 12.73
CA LEU A 233 -4.58 5.79 13.04
C LEU A 233 -4.28 5.77 14.54
N LEU A 234 -2.99 5.71 14.91
CA LEU A 234 -2.52 5.70 16.30
C LEU A 234 -2.23 7.10 16.83
N SER A 235 -1.88 8.04 15.95
CA SER A 235 -1.53 9.41 16.32
C SER A 235 -2.31 10.43 15.49
N ASP A 236 -2.31 11.68 15.94
CA ASP A 236 -2.92 12.78 15.20
C ASP A 236 -2.05 13.25 14.01
N SER A 237 -0.79 12.80 13.93
CA SER A 237 0.12 13.12 12.83
C SER A 237 -0.13 12.29 11.56
N ASP A 238 -1.11 11.36 11.55
CA ASP A 238 -1.46 10.47 10.44
C ASP A 238 -0.30 9.61 9.89
N ASN A 239 0.86 9.59 10.58
CA ASN A 239 2.02 8.86 10.12
C ASN A 239 2.05 7.41 10.61
N PHE A 240 1.42 7.13 11.75
CA PHE A 240 1.40 5.79 12.34
C PHE A 240 0.00 5.21 12.38
N SER A 241 -0.13 3.99 11.89
CA SER A 241 -1.37 3.23 11.94
C SER A 241 -1.12 1.82 12.45
N LEU A 242 -2.11 1.23 13.09
CA LEU A 242 -2.18 -0.21 13.36
C LEU A 242 -3.07 -0.85 12.30
N ARG A 243 -2.58 -1.92 11.66
CA ARG A 243 -3.36 -2.80 10.80
C ARG A 243 -3.49 -4.16 11.47
N LEU A 244 -4.71 -4.62 11.63
CA LEU A 244 -5.01 -6.02 11.94
C LEU A 244 -5.54 -6.66 10.67
N SER A 245 -4.96 -7.77 10.24
CA SER A 245 -5.36 -8.44 9.02
C SER A 245 -5.43 -9.95 9.16
N VAL A 246 -6.25 -10.51 8.29
CA VAL A 246 -6.42 -11.95 8.09
C VAL A 246 -6.38 -12.21 6.60
N THR A 247 -5.52 -13.13 6.18
CA THR A 247 -5.43 -13.61 4.81
C THR A 247 -5.64 -15.11 4.80
N ASP A 248 -6.57 -15.58 3.98
CA ASP A 248 -6.81 -17.00 3.72
C ASP A 248 -6.46 -17.31 2.26
N ARG A 249 -5.60 -18.32 2.05
CA ARG A 249 -5.16 -18.78 0.74
C ARG A 249 -5.51 -20.25 0.59
N TYR A 250 -6.52 -20.50 -0.20
CA TYR A 250 -6.96 -21.84 -0.53
C TYR A 250 -6.45 -22.23 -1.93
N ASP A 251 -5.88 -23.43 -2.01
CA ASP A 251 -5.46 -24.08 -3.24
C ASP A 251 -6.14 -25.47 -3.30
N SER A 252 -6.92 -25.73 -4.33
CA SER A 252 -7.67 -27.01 -4.47
C SER A 252 -6.75 -28.19 -4.76
N THR A 253 -5.57 -27.93 -5.38
CA THR A 253 -4.61 -28.93 -5.86
C THR A 253 -3.16 -28.64 -5.42
N PRO A 254 -2.85 -28.57 -4.12
CA PRO A 254 -1.62 -28.00 -3.58
C PRO A 254 -0.37 -28.89 -3.68
N GLN A 255 -0.33 -29.87 -4.55
CA GLN A 255 0.82 -30.73 -4.86
C GLN A 255 1.58 -31.26 -3.61
N GLY A 256 0.85 -31.70 -2.59
CA GLY A 256 1.43 -32.31 -1.38
C GLY A 256 1.49 -31.40 -0.16
N ALA A 257 1.20 -30.11 -0.30
CA ALA A 257 0.99 -29.18 0.79
C ALA A 257 -0.46 -29.23 1.32
N LEU A 258 -0.76 -28.50 2.39
CA LEU A 258 -2.14 -28.29 2.84
C LEU A 258 -2.89 -27.40 1.84
N LYS A 259 -4.21 -27.64 1.73
CA LYS A 259 -5.05 -26.84 0.82
C LYS A 259 -5.24 -25.40 1.26
N ASN A 260 -5.09 -25.13 2.55
CA ASN A 260 -5.42 -23.85 3.15
C ASN A 260 -4.27 -23.32 3.99
N ASP A 261 -3.87 -22.09 3.73
CA ASP A 261 -2.90 -21.33 4.52
C ASP A 261 -3.61 -20.09 5.08
N PHE A 262 -3.72 -20.05 6.40
CA PHE A 262 -4.38 -18.97 7.12
C PHE A 262 -3.37 -18.10 7.86
N TYR A 263 -3.28 -16.83 7.49
CA TYR A 263 -2.38 -15.85 8.07
C TYR A 263 -3.16 -14.81 8.85
N TYR A 264 -2.67 -14.46 10.02
CA TYR A 264 -3.16 -13.32 10.80
C TYR A 264 -1.99 -12.44 11.19
N SER A 265 -2.15 -11.13 11.10
CA SER A 265 -1.07 -10.21 11.40
C SER A 265 -1.54 -8.96 12.15
N ALA A 266 -0.63 -8.42 12.95
CA ALA A 266 -0.75 -7.12 13.60
C ALA A 266 0.46 -6.28 13.22
N LEU A 267 0.27 -5.30 12.34
CA LEU A 267 1.32 -4.51 11.72
C LEU A 267 1.26 -3.07 12.18
N LEU A 268 2.42 -2.53 12.52
CA LEU A 268 2.62 -1.10 12.64
C LEU A 268 3.01 -0.54 11.27
N LEU A 269 2.22 0.38 10.75
CA LEU A 269 2.46 1.05 9.48
C LEU A 269 3.05 2.42 9.75
N TYR A 270 4.10 2.75 9.02
CA TYR A 270 4.67 4.10 8.99
C TYR A 270 4.51 4.70 7.59
N LYS A 271 3.76 5.81 7.50
CA LYS A 271 3.53 6.57 6.28
C LYS A 271 4.63 7.64 6.11
N PHE A 272 5.24 7.72 4.94
CA PHE A 272 6.30 8.66 4.61
C PHE A 272 6.16 9.27 3.21
#